data_38153d911266fca06c49821fc4553c92
#
_entry.id   38153d911266fca06c49821fc4553c92
#
_cell.length_a   1.000
_cell.length_b   1.000
_cell.length_c   1.000
_cell.angle_alpha   90.00
_cell.angle_beta   90.00
_cell.angle_gamma   90.00
#
_symmetry.space_group_name_H-M   'P 1'
#
loop_
_entity.id
_entity.type
_entity.pdbx_description
1 polymer ?
#
loop_
_entity_poly.entity_id
_entity_poly.type
_entity_poly.pdbx_seq_one_letter_code
_entity_poly.pdbx_strand_id
1 'polypeptide(L)'
;MTSRRVSSRRKSRTNKSLFISLLLLFNFDSLVSESSGTESLIDKDKILNSMDWLENQDFDWYKANVPFLETPDKEIDATYYYRWELVTRHICYGSPNSGYLLTEFANRPFWSGAYGAIACPSGHQFYEIRWMHNPHVARDYLRYWFRTKGAQPRKYSSWLADSAWAVHQVHPNEQFILDLFPDLLKNFQGWEERHWVKEMNMFWQTGHDDGMEFNINSRQTKDILRGDRAFRPTFNSYMWADATALAKIAALKKDRKLE
;
A
#
# COMPACT_ATOMS: atom_id res chain seq x y z
N MET A 1 -71.52 -25.13 0.58
CA MET A 1 -72.16 -24.47 1.75
C MET A 1 -71.45 -23.13 1.91
N THR A 2 -72.06 -22.15 1.39
CA THR A 2 -72.77 -21.01 2.01
C THR A 2 -71.83 -20.14 2.88
N SER A 3 -71.52 -18.95 2.39
CA SER A 3 -72.21 -17.68 2.56
C SER A 3 -71.42 -16.85 3.64
N ARG A 4 -71.11 -15.60 3.59
CA ARG A 4 -71.79 -14.40 3.13
C ARG A 4 -70.83 -13.19 3.12
N ARG A 5 -71.09 -12.29 2.18
CA ARG A 5 -70.62 -10.88 2.12
C ARG A 5 -71.12 -10.07 3.33
N VAL A 6 -70.29 -9.05 3.76
CA VAL A 6 -70.89 -7.78 4.18
C VAL A 6 -70.02 -6.63 3.67
N SER A 7 -70.66 -5.76 2.91
CA SER A 7 -70.24 -4.46 2.41
C SER A 7 -70.55 -3.41 3.46
N SER A 8 -69.66 -2.42 3.65
CA SER A 8 -70.12 -1.11 4.10
C SER A 8 -69.26 0.01 3.47
N ARG A 9 -69.93 0.70 2.56
CA ARG A 9 -69.54 2.04 2.07
C ARG A 9 -69.66 3.05 3.23
N ARG A 10 -68.68 3.96 3.35
CA ARG A 10 -68.94 5.27 3.93
C ARG A 10 -68.22 6.37 3.14
N LYS A 11 -69.04 7.41 2.93
CA LYS A 11 -68.91 8.53 2.02
C LYS A 11 -67.80 9.52 2.40
N SER A 12 -67.21 10.04 1.35
CA SER A 12 -66.84 11.43 1.05
C SER A 12 -67.10 12.48 2.13
N ARG A 13 -66.02 13.23 2.44
CA ARG A 13 -66.10 14.68 2.70
C ARG A 13 -64.87 15.36 2.16
N THR A 14 -65.06 16.09 1.09
CA THR A 14 -64.11 17.11 0.54
C THR A 14 -64.00 18.28 1.51
N ASN A 15 -62.79 18.57 1.96
CA ASN A 15 -62.47 19.87 2.51
C ASN A 15 -61.43 20.51 1.61
N LYS A 16 -61.88 21.51 0.85
CA LYS A 16 -61.00 22.45 0.16
C LYS A 16 -60.41 23.40 1.22
N SER A 17 -59.14 23.27 1.48
CA SER A 17 -58.37 24.26 2.23
C SER A 17 -57.53 25.04 1.25
N LEU A 18 -57.82 26.32 1.20
CA LEU A 18 -57.12 27.37 0.45
C LEU A 18 -55.71 27.53 1.04
N PHE A 19 -54.66 27.11 0.33
CA PHE A 19 -53.30 27.52 0.67
C PHE A 19 -52.94 28.76 -0.12
N ILE A 20 -52.91 29.85 0.60
CA ILE A 20 -52.33 31.12 0.16
C ILE A 20 -50.81 30.92 0.06
N SER A 21 -50.31 30.95 -1.17
CA SER A 21 -48.84 30.95 -1.43
C SER A 21 -48.28 32.32 -1.09
N LEU A 22 -47.65 32.43 0.07
CA LEU A 22 -46.83 33.58 0.42
C LEU A 22 -45.45 33.33 -0.18
N LEU A 23 -45.17 33.92 -1.35
CA LEU A 23 -43.82 34.00 -1.95
C LEU A 23 -42.98 34.95 -1.08
N LEU A 24 -42.24 34.40 -0.13
CA LEU A 24 -41.13 35.10 0.49
C LEU A 24 -39.93 34.95 -0.47
N LEU A 25 -39.66 36.02 -1.22
CA LEU A 25 -38.40 36.25 -1.91
C LEU A 25 -37.32 36.40 -0.84
N PHE A 26 -36.66 35.27 -0.51
CA PHE A 26 -35.40 35.34 0.16
C PHE A 26 -34.35 35.63 -0.93
N ASN A 27 -33.86 36.86 -0.92
CA ASN A 27 -32.60 37.20 -1.53
C ASN A 27 -31.52 36.34 -0.85
N PHE A 28 -31.08 35.26 -1.52
CA PHE A 28 -29.83 34.59 -1.22
C PHE A 28 -28.72 35.50 -1.74
N ASP A 29 -28.46 36.58 -1.01
CA ASP A 29 -27.17 37.24 -1.10
C ASP A 29 -26.13 36.20 -0.68
N SER A 30 -25.28 35.91 -1.62
CA SER A 30 -24.13 35.03 -1.51
C SER A 30 -23.31 35.33 -0.24
N LEU A 31 -23.60 34.60 0.83
CA LEU A 31 -22.58 34.27 1.81
C LEU A 31 -21.59 33.28 1.11
N VAL A 32 -20.74 33.83 0.26
CA VAL A 32 -19.46 33.23 0.02
C VAL A 32 -18.79 33.21 1.39
N SER A 33 -18.94 32.08 2.10
CA SER A 33 -18.08 31.75 3.21
C SER A 33 -16.69 31.78 2.64
N GLU A 34 -15.93 32.84 2.87
CA GLU A 34 -14.49 32.78 2.85
C GLU A 34 -14.15 31.58 3.73
N SER A 35 -13.71 30.50 3.09
CA SER A 35 -13.07 29.42 3.82
C SER A 35 -11.92 30.09 4.54
N SER A 36 -12.08 30.34 5.84
CA SER A 36 -10.96 30.63 6.70
C SER A 36 -10.01 29.46 6.49
N GLY A 37 -9.02 29.67 5.63
CA GLY A 37 -7.95 28.72 5.44
C GLY A 37 -7.43 28.45 6.84
N THR A 38 -7.63 27.25 7.34
CA THR A 38 -6.94 26.78 8.53
C THR A 38 -5.46 26.97 8.23
N GLU A 39 -4.87 28.00 8.82
CA GLU A 39 -3.43 28.24 8.71
C GLU A 39 -2.75 26.93 9.05
N SER A 40 -2.00 26.38 8.10
CA SER A 40 -1.28 25.12 8.32
C SER A 40 -0.33 25.35 9.50
N LEU A 41 -0.46 24.52 10.53
CA LEU A 41 0.44 24.58 11.70
C LEU A 41 1.90 24.38 11.31
N ILE A 42 2.15 23.78 10.13
CA ILE A 42 3.48 23.49 9.60
C ILE A 42 3.74 24.37 8.38
N ASP A 43 4.78 25.19 8.44
CA ASP A 43 5.26 25.98 7.31
C ASP A 43 6.17 25.12 6.43
N LYS A 44 5.56 24.53 5.39
CA LYS A 44 6.23 23.61 4.47
C LYS A 44 7.35 24.27 3.69
N ASP A 45 7.18 25.52 3.27
CA ASP A 45 8.20 26.25 2.50
C ASP A 45 9.41 26.59 3.38
N LYS A 46 9.19 26.98 4.62
CA LYS A 46 10.26 27.19 5.59
C LYS A 46 11.07 25.92 5.84
N ILE A 47 10.38 24.79 6.02
CA ILE A 47 11.04 23.51 6.25
C ILE A 47 11.90 23.13 5.03
N LEU A 48 11.35 23.14 3.83
CA LEU A 48 12.08 22.75 2.61
C LEU A 48 13.27 23.70 2.35
N ASN A 49 13.09 25.01 2.50
CA ASN A 49 14.16 25.99 2.32
C ASN A 49 15.26 25.93 3.39
N SER A 50 15.00 25.29 4.53
CA SER A 50 16.02 25.10 5.57
C SER A 50 16.96 23.93 5.33
N MET A 51 16.68 23.09 4.31
CA MET A 51 17.41 21.86 4.00
C MET A 51 18.22 22.03 2.72
N ASP A 52 19.39 22.65 2.82
CA ASP A 52 20.31 22.91 1.70
C ASP A 52 20.93 21.64 1.09
N TRP A 53 20.82 20.53 1.79
CA TRP A 53 21.31 19.22 1.37
C TRP A 53 20.32 18.40 0.51
N LEU A 54 19.06 18.87 0.32
CA LEU A 54 18.12 18.22 -0.59
C LEU A 54 18.60 18.36 -2.03
N GLU A 55 18.83 17.25 -2.72
CA GLU A 55 19.19 17.26 -4.15
C GLU A 55 17.98 17.45 -5.06
N ASN A 56 16.84 16.87 -4.67
CA ASN A 56 15.58 17.07 -5.37
C ASN A 56 14.97 18.41 -4.96
N GLN A 57 15.03 19.39 -5.85
CA GLN A 57 14.51 20.75 -5.65
C GLN A 57 13.04 20.91 -6.12
N ASP A 58 12.36 19.85 -6.48
CA ASP A 58 10.93 19.89 -6.82
C ASP A 58 10.09 19.99 -5.54
N PHE A 59 10.09 21.17 -4.93
CA PHE A 59 9.39 21.44 -3.68
C PHE A 59 7.87 21.30 -3.83
N ASP A 60 7.33 21.56 -5.00
CA ASP A 60 5.90 21.36 -5.25
C ASP A 60 5.55 19.87 -5.23
N TRP A 61 6.44 19.02 -5.76
CA TRP A 61 6.29 17.58 -5.64
C TRP A 61 6.32 17.14 -4.17
N TYR A 62 7.26 17.65 -3.36
CA TYR A 62 7.32 17.34 -1.92
C TYR A 62 6.02 17.74 -1.22
N LYS A 63 5.56 18.98 -1.43
CA LYS A 63 4.33 19.50 -0.81
C LYS A 63 3.08 18.68 -1.19
N ALA A 64 3.03 18.17 -2.41
CA ALA A 64 1.93 17.36 -2.92
C ALA A 64 1.96 15.90 -2.45
N ASN A 65 3.13 15.33 -2.24
CA ASN A 65 3.26 13.89 -2.06
C ASN A 65 3.75 13.45 -0.68
N VAL A 66 4.52 14.27 0.04
CA VAL A 66 5.15 13.90 1.31
C VAL A 66 4.31 14.39 2.48
N PRO A 67 3.99 13.56 3.48
CA PRO A 67 3.46 14.05 4.74
C PRO A 67 4.53 14.83 5.48
N PHE A 68 4.21 16.06 5.90
CA PHE A 68 5.17 16.91 6.58
C PHE A 68 5.15 16.64 8.09
N LEU A 69 6.34 16.69 8.68
CA LEU A 69 6.61 16.47 10.10
C LEU A 69 7.46 17.64 10.62
N GLU A 70 7.14 18.13 11.79
CA GLU A 70 7.99 19.03 12.56
C GLU A 70 7.95 18.59 14.03
N THR A 71 9.14 18.33 14.59
CA THR A 71 9.29 17.90 15.98
C THR A 71 10.23 18.88 16.73
N PRO A 72 10.23 18.83 18.09
CA PRO A 72 11.23 19.55 18.86
C PRO A 72 12.68 19.07 18.60
N ASP A 73 12.86 17.84 18.15
CA ASP A 73 14.15 17.22 17.85
C ASP A 73 14.49 17.37 16.36
N LYS A 74 15.45 18.23 16.06
CA LYS A 74 15.86 18.50 14.67
C LYS A 74 16.64 17.37 14.00
N GLU A 75 17.21 16.43 14.76
CA GLU A 75 17.84 15.23 14.18
C GLU A 75 16.76 14.24 13.67
N ILE A 76 15.63 14.14 14.36
CA ILE A 76 14.48 13.38 13.88
C ILE A 76 13.94 14.00 12.59
N ASP A 77 13.73 15.31 12.57
CA ASP A 77 13.26 16.01 11.37
C ASP A 77 14.21 15.80 10.18
N ALA A 78 15.51 16.00 10.38
CA ALA A 78 16.53 15.81 9.35
C ALA A 78 16.54 14.36 8.82
N THR A 79 16.49 13.37 9.72
CA THR A 79 16.44 11.95 9.34
C THR A 79 15.18 11.63 8.56
N TYR A 80 14.02 12.15 8.97
CA TYR A 80 12.74 11.96 8.30
C TYR A 80 12.79 12.47 6.86
N TYR A 81 13.23 13.70 6.62
CA TYR A 81 13.31 14.27 5.27
C TYR A 81 14.42 13.65 4.43
N TYR A 82 15.53 13.22 5.04
CA TYR A 82 16.56 12.45 4.35
C TYR A 82 16.01 11.11 3.82
N ARG A 83 15.12 10.42 4.57
CA ARG A 83 14.45 9.22 4.07
C ARG A 83 13.59 9.52 2.85
N TRP A 84 12.87 10.64 2.83
CA TRP A 84 12.08 11.04 1.66
C TRP A 84 12.96 11.41 0.47
N GLU A 85 14.09 12.07 0.70
CA GLU A 85 15.09 12.32 -0.35
C GLU A 85 15.56 11.00 -0.98
N LEU A 86 15.88 9.98 -0.18
CA LEU A 86 16.24 8.65 -0.69
C LEU A 86 15.10 8.04 -1.50
N VAL A 87 13.85 8.13 -1.04
CA VAL A 87 12.70 7.63 -1.79
C VAL A 87 12.62 8.29 -3.17
N THR A 88 12.80 9.61 -3.28
CA THR A 88 12.74 10.33 -4.57
C THR A 88 13.79 9.83 -5.56
N ARG A 89 15.00 9.51 -5.08
CA ARG A 89 16.10 8.97 -5.90
C ARG A 89 15.82 7.58 -6.45
N HIS A 90 14.97 6.81 -5.79
CA HIS A 90 14.70 5.42 -6.11
C HIS A 90 13.37 5.19 -6.84
N ILE A 91 12.50 6.21 -6.91
CA ILE A 91 11.29 6.14 -7.75
C ILE A 91 11.70 6.10 -9.21
N CYS A 92 11.18 5.11 -9.93
CA CYS A 92 11.45 4.89 -11.34
C CYS A 92 10.13 4.67 -12.09
N TYR A 93 10.00 5.25 -13.27
CA TYR A 93 8.94 4.91 -14.21
C TYR A 93 9.44 3.85 -15.19
N GLY A 94 8.86 2.67 -15.16
CA GLY A 94 9.28 1.55 -16.00
C GLY A 94 8.76 1.68 -17.44
N SER A 95 7.45 1.65 -17.59
CA SER A 95 6.76 1.76 -18.88
C SER A 95 5.28 2.07 -18.64
N PRO A 96 4.50 2.43 -19.69
CA PRO A 96 3.04 2.60 -19.55
C PRO A 96 2.31 1.38 -18.98
N ASN A 97 2.84 0.17 -19.19
CA ASN A 97 2.25 -1.06 -18.67
C ASN A 97 2.72 -1.43 -17.26
N SER A 98 3.92 -1.02 -16.88
CA SER A 98 4.51 -1.36 -15.57
C SER A 98 4.24 -0.28 -14.52
N GLY A 99 4.04 0.97 -14.96
CA GLY A 99 3.89 2.12 -14.08
C GLY A 99 5.15 2.44 -13.28
N TYR A 100 4.96 3.00 -12.11
CA TYR A 100 6.03 3.33 -11.16
C TYR A 100 6.48 2.12 -10.36
N LEU A 101 7.76 2.13 -9.99
CA LEU A 101 8.40 1.14 -9.12
C LEU A 101 9.54 1.81 -8.34
N LEU A 102 10.10 1.09 -7.36
CA LEU A 102 11.31 1.52 -6.67
C LEU A 102 12.48 0.59 -6.98
N THR A 103 13.66 1.19 -7.11
CA THR A 103 14.91 0.45 -7.23
C THR A 103 15.61 0.34 -5.88
N GLU A 104 16.48 -0.64 -5.68
CA GLU A 104 17.35 -0.71 -4.50
C GLU A 104 18.62 0.13 -4.71
N PHE A 105 19.13 0.17 -5.94
CA PHE A 105 20.35 0.89 -6.29
C PHE A 105 20.05 1.99 -7.31
N ALA A 106 20.70 3.13 -7.16
CA ALA A 106 20.64 4.22 -8.15
C ALA A 106 21.19 3.74 -9.52
N ASN A 107 22.31 3.02 -9.51
CA ASN A 107 22.83 2.32 -10.67
C ASN A 107 22.30 0.89 -10.69
N ARG A 108 21.38 0.62 -11.61
CA ARG A 108 20.70 -0.69 -11.70
C ARG A 108 21.71 -1.81 -12.00
N PRO A 109 21.92 -2.77 -11.10
CA PRO A 109 22.83 -3.86 -11.37
C PRO A 109 22.23 -4.82 -12.42
N PHE A 110 23.10 -5.47 -13.21
CA PHE A 110 22.68 -6.38 -14.28
C PHE A 110 21.87 -7.59 -13.80
N TRP A 111 21.99 -7.94 -12.53
CA TRP A 111 21.28 -9.04 -11.89
C TRP A 111 19.94 -8.64 -11.25
N SER A 112 19.57 -7.36 -11.31
CA SER A 112 18.24 -6.90 -10.86
C SER A 112 17.13 -7.40 -11.78
N GLY A 113 15.89 -7.32 -11.31
CA GLY A 113 14.70 -7.56 -12.12
C GLY A 113 14.45 -6.44 -13.14
N ALA A 114 13.36 -6.55 -13.87
CA ALA A 114 12.98 -5.55 -14.86
C ALA A 114 12.99 -4.14 -14.22
N TYR A 115 13.53 -3.19 -14.97
CA TYR A 115 13.67 -1.77 -14.57
C TYR A 115 14.48 -1.52 -13.28
N GLY A 116 15.20 -2.51 -12.77
CA GLY A 116 16.07 -2.37 -11.61
C GLY A 116 15.43 -2.73 -10.26
N ALA A 117 14.21 -3.24 -10.25
CA ALA A 117 13.57 -3.66 -9.01
C ALA A 117 14.19 -4.95 -8.44
N ILE A 118 14.30 -5.04 -7.13
CA ILE A 118 14.80 -6.18 -6.38
C ILE A 118 13.80 -6.51 -5.26
N ALA A 119 13.47 -7.79 -5.09
CA ALA A 119 12.42 -8.19 -4.15
C ALA A 119 12.79 -7.98 -2.68
N CYS A 120 14.08 -8.08 -2.33
CA CYS A 120 14.56 -7.97 -0.95
C CYS A 120 14.09 -6.71 -0.22
N PRO A 121 14.31 -5.47 -0.75
CA PRO A 121 13.88 -4.25 -0.07
C PRO A 121 12.40 -3.90 -0.26
N SER A 122 11.68 -4.62 -1.14
CA SER A 122 10.34 -4.18 -1.58
C SER A 122 9.36 -3.96 -0.45
N GLY A 123 9.32 -4.85 0.54
CA GLY A 123 8.44 -4.69 1.70
C GLY A 123 8.74 -3.42 2.50
N HIS A 124 10.02 -3.12 2.75
CA HIS A 124 10.44 -1.89 3.41
C HIS A 124 10.05 -0.66 2.59
N GLN A 125 10.26 -0.69 1.28
CA GLN A 125 9.89 0.39 0.38
C GLN A 125 8.37 0.65 0.40
N PHE A 126 7.52 -0.39 0.42
CA PHE A 126 6.08 -0.23 0.59
C PHE A 126 5.70 0.41 1.92
N TYR A 127 6.38 0.03 3.00
CA TYR A 127 6.12 0.61 4.32
C TYR A 127 6.52 2.08 4.43
N GLU A 128 7.40 2.56 3.56
CA GLU A 128 7.72 3.99 3.42
C GLU A 128 6.71 4.69 2.51
N ILE A 129 6.59 4.24 1.24
CA ILE A 129 5.78 4.97 0.25
C ILE A 129 4.28 4.90 0.48
N ARG A 130 3.79 3.98 1.33
CA ARG A 130 2.37 3.95 1.71
C ARG A 130 1.89 5.25 2.36
N TRP A 131 2.80 6.04 2.91
CA TRP A 131 2.48 7.32 3.55
C TRP A 131 2.43 8.49 2.58
N MET A 132 2.83 8.33 1.32
CA MET A 132 2.64 9.36 0.30
C MET A 132 1.15 9.72 0.19
N HIS A 133 0.86 11.01 0.01
CA HIS A 133 -0.53 11.47 -0.16
C HIS A 133 -1.20 10.84 -1.38
N ASN A 134 -0.44 10.62 -2.46
CA ASN A 134 -0.92 9.95 -3.65
C ASN A 134 -0.49 8.47 -3.67
N PRO A 135 -1.43 7.51 -3.58
CA PRO A 135 -1.12 6.09 -3.57
C PRO A 135 -0.71 5.52 -4.93
N HIS A 136 -0.62 6.33 -5.98
CA HIS A 136 -0.39 5.86 -7.35
C HIS A 136 0.92 5.06 -7.47
N VAL A 137 2.02 5.59 -6.93
CA VAL A 137 3.32 4.91 -6.94
C VAL A 137 3.26 3.55 -6.26
N ALA A 138 2.65 3.48 -5.06
CA ALA A 138 2.53 2.23 -4.32
C ALA A 138 1.64 1.21 -5.05
N ARG A 139 0.53 1.64 -5.66
CA ARG A 139 -0.37 0.76 -6.42
C ARG A 139 0.26 0.24 -7.70
N ASP A 140 1.00 1.06 -8.43
CA ASP A 140 1.74 0.63 -9.61
C ASP A 140 2.82 -0.37 -9.23
N TYR A 141 3.57 -0.08 -8.18
CA TYR A 141 4.63 -0.97 -7.71
C TYR A 141 4.10 -2.34 -7.23
N LEU A 142 2.92 -2.39 -6.61
CA LEU A 142 2.25 -3.65 -6.30
C LEU A 142 1.90 -4.44 -7.57
N ARG A 143 1.32 -3.80 -8.59
CA ARG A 143 1.02 -4.45 -9.87
C ARG A 143 2.27 -4.90 -10.60
N TYR A 144 3.33 -4.10 -10.55
CA TYR A 144 4.61 -4.39 -11.18
C TYR A 144 5.09 -5.80 -10.83
N TRP A 145 5.08 -6.17 -9.55
CA TRP A 145 5.61 -7.44 -9.09
C TRP A 145 4.95 -8.67 -9.73
N PHE A 146 3.69 -8.58 -10.09
CA PHE A 146 2.91 -9.71 -10.57
C PHE A 146 2.59 -9.63 -12.06
N ARG A 147 2.57 -8.43 -12.65
CA ARG A 147 2.07 -8.22 -14.00
C ARG A 147 3.12 -7.70 -14.99
N THR A 148 4.35 -7.45 -14.52
CA THR A 148 5.45 -7.03 -15.39
C THR A 148 6.34 -8.21 -15.74
N LYS A 149 6.58 -8.41 -17.06
CA LYS A 149 7.52 -9.43 -17.52
C LYS A 149 8.92 -9.13 -17.01
N GLY A 150 9.54 -10.11 -16.33
CA GLY A 150 10.88 -9.95 -15.74
C GLY A 150 10.90 -9.41 -14.32
N ALA A 151 9.74 -9.07 -13.73
CA ALA A 151 9.64 -8.95 -12.27
C ALA A 151 9.92 -10.30 -11.62
N GLN A 152 10.62 -10.30 -10.50
CA GLN A 152 11.10 -11.49 -9.83
C GLN A 152 10.67 -11.49 -8.35
N PRO A 153 9.35 -11.61 -8.05
CA PRO A 153 8.81 -11.41 -6.70
C PRO A 153 9.30 -12.43 -5.67
N ARG A 154 9.81 -13.58 -6.11
CA ARG A 154 10.32 -14.65 -5.27
C ARG A 154 11.83 -14.94 -5.46
N LYS A 155 12.58 -13.98 -5.99
CA LYS A 155 14.04 -14.13 -6.09
C LYS A 155 14.70 -13.98 -4.72
N TYR A 156 14.17 -13.12 -3.89
CA TYR A 156 14.57 -12.90 -2.50
C TYR A 156 13.35 -12.96 -1.58
N SER A 157 13.58 -13.25 -0.30
CA SER A 157 12.53 -13.18 0.74
C SER A 157 11.86 -11.82 0.72
N SER A 158 10.52 -11.80 0.69
CA SER A 158 9.71 -10.58 0.66
C SER A 158 8.34 -10.87 1.28
N TRP A 159 7.61 -9.82 1.65
CA TRP A 159 6.26 -9.88 2.25
C TRP A 159 5.29 -9.00 1.47
N LEU A 160 4.97 -9.43 0.26
CA LEU A 160 4.19 -8.61 -0.68
C LEU A 160 2.69 -8.57 -0.37
N ALA A 161 2.12 -9.62 0.26
CA ALA A 161 0.72 -9.59 0.64
C ALA A 161 0.48 -8.67 1.85
N ASP A 162 1.35 -8.73 2.85
CA ASP A 162 1.31 -7.81 3.99
C ASP A 162 1.56 -6.36 3.54
N SER A 163 2.50 -6.16 2.62
CA SER A 163 2.75 -4.84 2.02
C SER A 163 1.52 -4.28 1.29
N ALA A 164 0.80 -5.11 0.54
CA ALA A 164 -0.44 -4.70 -0.13
C ALA A 164 -1.53 -4.35 0.88
N TRP A 165 -1.65 -5.13 1.96
CA TRP A 165 -2.56 -4.83 3.06
C TRP A 165 -2.17 -3.52 3.77
N ALA A 166 -0.89 -3.28 4.02
CA ALA A 166 -0.39 -2.06 4.64
C ALA A 166 -0.68 -0.80 3.80
N VAL A 167 -0.56 -0.89 2.48
CA VAL A 167 -1.00 0.19 1.56
C VAL A 167 -2.51 0.38 1.61
N HIS A 168 -3.29 -0.71 1.65
CA HIS A 168 -4.75 -0.65 1.76
C HIS A 168 -5.21 0.01 3.07
N GLN A 169 -4.51 -0.22 4.18
CA GLN A 169 -4.85 0.39 5.47
C GLN A 169 -4.71 1.92 5.47
N VAL A 170 -3.75 2.46 4.73
CA VAL A 170 -3.54 3.92 4.61
C VAL A 170 -4.42 4.51 3.51
N HIS A 171 -4.57 3.81 2.39
CA HIS A 171 -5.34 4.22 1.23
C HIS A 171 -6.39 3.17 0.87
N PRO A 172 -7.48 3.05 1.62
CA PRO A 172 -8.49 2.03 1.39
C PRO A 172 -9.01 2.04 -0.06
N ASN A 173 -8.90 0.90 -0.73
CA ASN A 173 -9.48 0.67 -2.03
C ASN A 173 -9.75 -0.83 -2.18
N GLU A 174 -10.97 -1.22 -1.84
CA GLU A 174 -11.39 -2.62 -1.85
C GLU A 174 -11.29 -3.24 -3.26
N GLN A 175 -11.74 -2.51 -4.27
CA GLN A 175 -11.67 -2.98 -5.65
C GLN A 175 -10.23 -3.30 -6.09
N PHE A 176 -9.27 -2.44 -5.70
CA PHE A 176 -7.87 -2.64 -6.06
C PHE A 176 -7.27 -3.87 -5.37
N ILE A 177 -7.49 -4.01 -4.06
CA ILE A 177 -6.87 -5.11 -3.31
C ILE A 177 -7.49 -6.46 -3.67
N LEU A 178 -8.80 -6.50 -3.97
CA LEU A 178 -9.49 -7.71 -4.44
C LEU A 178 -9.08 -8.09 -5.87
N ASP A 179 -8.80 -7.12 -6.75
CA ASP A 179 -8.21 -7.36 -8.09
C ASP A 179 -6.80 -7.96 -8.00
N LEU A 180 -6.04 -7.58 -6.98
CA LEU A 180 -4.67 -8.08 -6.76
C LEU A 180 -4.62 -9.42 -6.00
N PHE A 181 -5.68 -9.78 -5.30
CA PHE A 181 -5.72 -10.93 -4.41
C PHE A 181 -5.32 -12.27 -5.07
N PRO A 182 -5.78 -12.62 -6.29
CA PRO A 182 -5.32 -13.84 -6.96
C PRO A 182 -3.81 -13.89 -7.19
N ASP A 183 -3.20 -12.75 -7.50
CA ASP A 183 -1.76 -12.63 -7.73
C ASP A 183 -0.98 -12.83 -6.43
N LEU A 184 -1.46 -12.21 -5.33
CA LEU A 184 -0.87 -12.36 -3.99
C LEU A 184 -0.95 -13.80 -3.50
N LEU A 185 -2.12 -14.44 -3.63
CA LEU A 185 -2.32 -15.83 -3.24
C LEU A 185 -1.41 -16.78 -4.03
N LYS A 186 -1.33 -16.61 -5.34
CA LYS A 186 -0.43 -17.39 -6.19
C LYS A 186 1.04 -17.18 -5.82
N ASN A 187 1.43 -15.97 -5.43
CA ASN A 187 2.78 -15.69 -4.96
C ASN A 187 3.09 -16.46 -3.67
N PHE A 188 2.18 -16.44 -2.70
CA PHE A 188 2.31 -17.17 -1.45
C PHE A 188 2.39 -18.69 -1.68
N GLN A 189 1.48 -19.25 -2.48
CA GLN A 189 1.52 -20.67 -2.86
C GLN A 189 2.83 -21.08 -3.51
N GLY A 190 3.41 -20.22 -4.35
CA GLY A 190 4.73 -20.51 -4.94
C GLY A 190 5.89 -20.49 -3.93
N TRP A 191 5.74 -19.84 -2.77
CA TRP A 191 6.65 -20.01 -1.64
C TRP A 191 6.40 -21.33 -0.92
N GLU A 192 5.13 -21.72 -0.67
CA GLU A 192 4.80 -23.01 -0.05
C GLU A 192 5.34 -24.18 -0.86
N GLU A 193 5.10 -24.20 -2.16
CA GLU A 193 5.56 -25.28 -3.06
C GLU A 193 7.07 -25.51 -2.99
N ARG A 194 7.87 -24.48 -2.76
CA ARG A 194 9.33 -24.55 -2.86
C ARG A 194 10.04 -24.61 -1.51
N HIS A 195 9.49 -23.95 -0.50
CA HIS A 195 10.21 -23.64 0.73
C HIS A 195 9.56 -24.21 2.00
N TRP A 196 8.31 -24.67 1.92
CA TRP A 196 7.62 -25.24 3.07
C TRP A 196 8.12 -26.64 3.40
N VAL A 197 8.43 -26.89 4.67
CA VAL A 197 8.79 -28.21 5.20
C VAL A 197 7.72 -28.64 6.19
N LYS A 198 6.85 -29.55 5.77
CA LYS A 198 5.66 -29.96 6.51
C LYS A 198 5.98 -30.50 7.89
N GLU A 199 7.03 -31.31 8.01
CA GLU A 199 7.45 -31.96 9.26
C GLU A 199 7.90 -30.94 10.32
N MET A 200 8.38 -29.79 9.87
CA MET A 200 8.88 -28.72 10.75
C MET A 200 7.89 -27.59 10.92
N ASN A 201 6.81 -27.55 10.10
CA ASN A 201 5.90 -26.40 10.01
C ASN A 201 6.63 -25.07 9.80
N MET A 202 7.66 -25.08 8.96
CA MET A 202 8.54 -23.92 8.71
C MET A 202 8.94 -23.82 7.26
N PHE A 203 9.21 -22.61 6.83
CA PHE A 203 9.83 -22.30 5.56
C PHE A 203 11.34 -22.23 5.69
N TRP A 204 12.07 -22.86 4.78
CA TRP A 204 13.52 -22.74 4.69
C TRP A 204 13.92 -21.63 3.71
N GLN A 205 15.10 -21.04 3.90
CA GLN A 205 15.71 -20.11 2.95
C GLN A 205 17.24 -20.18 3.05
N THR A 206 17.95 -19.77 1.99
CA THR A 206 19.40 -19.56 2.05
C THR A 206 19.72 -18.17 2.61
N GLY A 207 20.94 -17.96 3.07
CA GLY A 207 21.37 -16.65 3.54
C GLY A 207 21.31 -15.59 2.45
N HIS A 208 21.85 -15.90 1.27
CA HIS A 208 21.85 -15.01 0.12
C HIS A 208 20.42 -14.60 -0.30
N ASP A 209 19.53 -15.59 -0.46
CA ASP A 209 18.17 -15.29 -0.95
C ASP A 209 17.28 -14.67 0.16
N ASP A 210 17.78 -14.60 1.40
CA ASP A 210 17.19 -13.84 2.50
C ASP A 210 17.83 -12.44 2.69
N GLY A 211 18.67 -12.01 1.74
CA GLY A 211 19.38 -10.74 1.80
C GLY A 211 20.44 -10.66 2.89
N MET A 212 21.01 -11.81 3.29
CA MET A 212 21.96 -11.91 4.39
C MET A 212 23.16 -12.79 4.00
N GLU A 213 23.91 -12.32 3.03
CA GLU A 213 25.15 -12.92 2.59
C GLU A 213 26.19 -12.94 3.73
N PHE A 214 27.11 -13.89 3.69
CA PHE A 214 28.20 -14.02 4.65
C PHE A 214 27.76 -14.18 6.12
N ASN A 215 26.52 -14.62 6.37
CA ASN A 215 26.04 -14.91 7.72
C ASN A 215 26.68 -16.16 8.34
N ILE A 216 26.37 -16.47 9.60
CA ILE A 216 26.95 -17.61 10.32
C ILE A 216 26.74 -18.93 9.56
N ASN A 217 25.54 -19.13 8.99
CA ASN A 217 25.22 -20.34 8.23
C ASN A 217 26.07 -20.47 6.95
N SER A 218 26.44 -19.37 6.31
CA SER A 218 27.29 -19.37 5.11
C SER A 218 28.66 -20.00 5.37
N ARG A 219 29.21 -19.84 6.57
CA ARG A 219 30.52 -20.40 6.96
C ARG A 219 30.53 -21.91 7.04
N GLN A 220 29.38 -22.57 7.03
CA GLN A 220 29.23 -24.03 7.11
C GLN A 220 29.16 -24.69 5.74
N THR A 221 29.28 -23.93 4.66
CA THR A 221 29.18 -24.41 3.29
C THR A 221 30.39 -24.00 2.45
N LYS A 222 30.55 -24.65 1.30
CA LYS A 222 31.58 -24.26 0.32
C LYS A 222 31.23 -22.93 -0.38
N ASP A 223 29.94 -22.63 -0.54
CA ASP A 223 29.45 -21.38 -1.10
C ASP A 223 29.12 -20.40 0.05
N ILE A 224 30.14 -19.67 0.46
CA ILE A 224 30.06 -18.71 1.57
C ILE A 224 29.18 -17.50 1.26
N LEU A 225 28.91 -17.23 -0.02
CA LEU A 225 28.01 -16.15 -0.43
C LEU A 225 26.56 -16.60 -0.27
N ARG A 226 26.19 -17.72 -0.86
CA ARG A 226 24.81 -18.22 -0.82
C ARG A 226 24.43 -18.78 0.55
N GLY A 227 25.34 -19.50 1.17
CA GLY A 227 25.05 -20.25 2.40
C GLY A 227 24.22 -21.50 2.14
N ASP A 228 23.87 -22.20 3.20
CA ASP A 228 23.03 -23.40 3.15
C ASP A 228 21.56 -23.04 3.50
N ARG A 229 20.70 -24.04 3.34
CA ARG A 229 19.29 -23.98 3.73
C ARG A 229 19.17 -23.92 5.25
N ALA A 230 18.38 -23.01 5.75
CA ALA A 230 18.08 -22.90 7.17
C ALA A 230 16.63 -22.42 7.40
N PHE A 231 16.05 -22.77 8.53
CA PHE A 231 14.79 -22.19 8.99
C PHE A 231 15.07 -20.81 9.56
N ARG A 232 14.90 -19.79 8.75
CA ARG A 232 15.27 -18.42 9.07
C ARG A 232 14.11 -17.69 9.72
N PRO A 233 14.29 -17.06 10.89
CA PRO A 233 13.23 -16.31 11.57
C PRO A 233 12.65 -15.21 10.69
N THR A 234 13.50 -14.48 9.96
CA THR A 234 13.11 -13.43 9.03
C THR A 234 12.07 -13.91 8.03
N PHE A 235 12.42 -14.95 7.25
CA PHE A 235 11.55 -15.47 6.21
C PHE A 235 10.25 -16.06 6.78
N ASN A 236 10.33 -16.77 7.91
CA ASN A 236 9.12 -17.32 8.55
C ASN A 236 8.20 -16.22 9.07
N SER A 237 8.76 -15.11 9.59
CA SER A 237 7.98 -13.94 9.98
C SER A 237 7.27 -13.30 8.79
N TYR A 238 7.94 -13.20 7.64
CA TYR A 238 7.34 -12.68 6.41
C TYR A 238 6.19 -13.56 5.91
N MET A 239 6.37 -14.88 5.92
CA MET A 239 5.32 -15.80 5.49
C MET A 239 4.13 -15.80 6.43
N TRP A 240 4.35 -15.64 7.73
CA TRP A 240 3.25 -15.45 8.70
C TRP A 240 2.49 -14.15 8.45
N ALA A 241 3.19 -13.06 8.19
CA ALA A 241 2.59 -11.75 7.90
C ALA A 241 1.77 -11.82 6.59
N ASP A 242 2.33 -12.42 5.53
CA ASP A 242 1.63 -12.61 4.25
C ASP A 242 0.38 -13.47 4.40
N ALA A 243 0.45 -14.60 5.12
CA ALA A 243 -0.71 -15.45 5.39
C ALA A 243 -1.81 -14.69 6.14
N THR A 244 -1.43 -13.90 7.16
CA THR A 244 -2.35 -13.07 7.93
C THR A 244 -3.00 -12.00 7.06
N ALA A 245 -2.26 -11.36 6.18
CA ALA A 245 -2.78 -10.36 5.25
C ALA A 245 -3.75 -11.00 4.22
N LEU A 246 -3.39 -12.16 3.67
CA LEU A 246 -4.26 -12.91 2.77
C LEU A 246 -5.59 -13.28 3.42
N ALA A 247 -5.57 -13.73 4.68
CA ALA A 247 -6.81 -14.02 5.42
C ALA A 247 -7.68 -12.77 5.58
N LYS A 248 -7.09 -11.61 5.91
CA LYS A 248 -7.83 -10.34 5.99
C LYS A 248 -8.45 -9.92 4.64
N ILE A 249 -7.72 -10.11 3.54
CA ILE A 249 -8.23 -9.79 2.20
C ILE A 249 -9.34 -10.79 1.80
N ALA A 250 -9.19 -12.07 2.14
CA ALA A 250 -10.22 -13.08 1.93
C ALA A 250 -11.52 -12.74 2.67
N ALA A 251 -11.42 -12.24 3.90
CA ALA A 251 -12.57 -11.76 4.67
C ALA A 251 -13.31 -10.61 3.98
N LEU A 252 -12.59 -9.65 3.35
CA LEU A 252 -13.22 -8.61 2.52
C LEU A 252 -14.00 -9.22 1.35
N LYS A 253 -13.45 -10.25 0.73
CA LYS A 253 -14.09 -10.97 -0.36
C LYS A 253 -15.23 -11.87 0.11
N LYS A 254 -15.41 -12.08 1.42
CA LYS A 254 -16.31 -13.06 2.02
C LYS A 254 -16.00 -14.51 1.59
N ASP A 255 -14.75 -14.81 1.37
CA ASP A 255 -14.26 -16.12 0.94
C ASP A 255 -13.80 -16.94 2.16
N ARG A 256 -14.79 -17.50 2.89
CA ARG A 256 -14.57 -18.24 4.15
C ARG A 256 -13.68 -19.49 4.04
N LYS A 257 -13.34 -19.93 2.84
CA LYS A 257 -12.43 -21.08 2.66
C LYS A 257 -10.97 -20.68 2.79
N LEU A 258 -10.69 -19.39 2.68
CA LEU A 258 -9.34 -18.83 2.72
C LEU A 258 -9.07 -18.01 4.00
N GLU A 259 -10.11 -17.72 4.79
CA GLU A 259 -9.95 -17.14 6.13
C GLU A 259 -9.36 -18.18 7.09
#